data_ffee4fe5893b4021a55819fcd552b7c3
#
_entry.id   ffee4fe5893b4021a55819fcd552b7c3
#
_cell.length_a   1.000
_cell.length_b   1.000
_cell.length_c   1.000
_cell.angle_alpha   90.00
_cell.angle_beta   90.00
_cell.angle_gamma   90.00
#
_symmetry.space_group_name_H-M   'P 1'
#
loop_
_entity.id
_entity.type
_entity.pdbx_description
1 polymer ?
#
loop_
_entity_poly.entity_id
_entity_poly.type
_entity_poly.pdbx_seq_one_letter_code
_entity_poly.pdbx_strand_id
1 'polypeptide(L)'
;MIRCEHIYKSFDGKPVLEDISATFLPGEINMIIGRSGSGKTVLIKSIAGLFPVDEGEIYYGDTLFTSLDFRQKKAIRRDVGMIFQGGALLDSSTEEENIRFPLDMFTGQSMAEKRERVAFCLHRVNLEGAEKLYPAELSGGMIKRVAIARAIVMNPRYLFCDEPNSGLDPVTSIVIDNLIHEITQEYGITTIINTHDMNSVMEIGEKIVFINQGRKGWEGTSADILHTDNRALNDFVFASNMAKKVKEAARPQDSDTRNASEN
;
A
#
# COMPACT_ATOMS: atom_id res chain seq x y z
N MET A 1 -0.53 -13.83 3.50
CA MET A 1 -0.98 -13.18 4.76
C MET A 1 0.25 -12.64 5.50
N ILE A 2 0.13 -11.41 6.03
CA ILE A 2 1.10 -10.83 6.98
C ILE A 2 0.34 -10.50 8.26
N ARG A 3 0.93 -10.79 9.43
CA ARG A 3 0.35 -10.49 10.74
C ARG A 3 1.38 -9.73 11.58
N CYS A 4 0.93 -8.67 12.21
CA CYS A 4 1.69 -7.85 13.14
C CYS A 4 1.06 -7.96 14.52
N GLU A 5 1.85 -8.14 15.57
CA GLU A 5 1.40 -8.29 16.95
C GLU A 5 2.21 -7.36 17.85
N HIS A 6 1.53 -6.44 18.52
CA HIS A 6 2.09 -5.52 19.51
C HIS A 6 3.34 -4.77 19.03
N ILE A 7 3.28 -4.16 17.84
CA ILE A 7 4.41 -3.45 17.25
C ILE A 7 4.63 -2.11 17.94
N TYR A 8 5.87 -1.92 18.43
CA TYR A 8 6.37 -0.64 18.95
C TYR A 8 7.57 -0.18 18.15
N LYS A 9 7.66 1.13 17.90
CA LYS A 9 8.81 1.76 17.25
C LYS A 9 9.03 3.18 17.72
N SER A 10 10.26 3.50 18.09
CA SER A 10 10.71 4.81 18.51
C SER A 10 11.91 5.27 17.69
N PHE A 11 12.10 6.56 17.57
CA PHE A 11 13.31 7.19 17.04
C PHE A 11 13.79 8.25 18.02
N ASP A 12 15.05 8.20 18.42
CA ASP A 12 15.66 9.12 19.40
C ASP A 12 14.83 9.27 20.69
N GLY A 13 14.30 8.13 21.18
CA GLY A 13 13.48 8.06 22.39
C GLY A 13 12.04 8.61 22.23
N LYS A 14 11.64 9.04 21.03
CA LYS A 14 10.27 9.48 20.74
C LYS A 14 9.46 8.33 20.14
N PRO A 15 8.35 7.91 20.78
CA PRO A 15 7.50 6.86 20.24
C PRO A 15 6.81 7.33 18.96
N VAL A 16 6.76 6.45 17.95
CA VAL A 16 6.11 6.67 16.67
C VAL A 16 5.05 5.62 16.40
N LEU A 17 5.28 4.38 16.83
CA LEU A 17 4.29 3.31 16.84
C LEU A 17 4.17 2.76 18.26
N GLU A 18 2.93 2.60 18.71
CA GLU A 18 2.60 2.13 20.04
C GLU A 18 1.49 1.09 19.95
N ASP A 19 1.85 -0.18 20.24
CA ASP A 19 0.93 -1.31 20.33
C ASP A 19 0.07 -1.52 19.05
N ILE A 20 0.72 -1.59 17.89
CA ILE A 20 0.01 -1.85 16.63
C ILE A 20 -0.12 -3.36 16.40
N SER A 21 -1.36 -3.85 16.35
CA SER A 21 -1.68 -5.22 15.94
C SER A 21 -2.64 -5.20 14.75
N ALA A 22 -2.29 -5.87 13.64
CA ALA A 22 -3.08 -5.91 12.43
C ALA A 22 -2.76 -7.16 11.61
N THR A 23 -3.73 -7.62 10.80
CA THR A 23 -3.56 -8.73 9.85
C THR A 23 -3.86 -8.24 8.44
N PHE A 24 -3.01 -8.58 7.48
CA PHE A 24 -3.13 -8.21 6.06
C PHE A 24 -3.33 -9.49 5.25
N LEU A 25 -4.40 -9.54 4.49
CA LEU A 25 -4.86 -10.75 3.80
C LEU A 25 -4.31 -10.85 2.37
N PRO A 26 -4.07 -12.08 1.87
CA PRO A 26 -3.64 -12.28 0.49
C PRO A 26 -4.78 -12.07 -0.50
N GLY A 27 -4.44 -11.60 -1.70
CA GLY A 27 -5.42 -11.32 -2.76
C GLY A 27 -6.30 -10.11 -2.49
N GLU A 28 -5.99 -9.32 -1.47
CA GLU A 28 -6.74 -8.13 -1.08
C GLU A 28 -5.85 -6.88 -1.05
N ILE A 29 -6.47 -5.73 -1.32
CA ILE A 29 -5.89 -4.42 -1.07
C ILE A 29 -6.11 -4.05 0.40
N ASN A 30 -5.05 -4.23 1.18
CA ASN A 30 -5.03 -3.81 2.57
C ASN A 30 -4.50 -2.38 2.67
N MET A 31 -5.26 -1.47 3.26
CA MET A 31 -4.86 -0.06 3.37
C MET A 31 -4.51 0.35 4.79
N ILE A 32 -3.44 1.11 4.93
CA ILE A 32 -3.06 1.81 6.16
C ILE A 32 -3.35 3.29 5.93
N ILE A 33 -4.35 3.84 6.63
CA ILE A 33 -4.77 5.22 6.48
C ILE A 33 -4.52 6.04 7.75
N GLY A 34 -4.49 7.36 7.61
CA GLY A 34 -4.32 8.29 8.73
C GLY A 34 -3.66 9.59 8.30
N ARG A 35 -3.62 10.56 9.23
CA ARG A 35 -3.03 11.87 8.96
C ARG A 35 -1.53 11.78 8.68
N SER A 36 -0.97 12.80 8.01
CA SER A 36 0.48 12.94 7.89
C SER A 36 1.12 12.93 9.29
N GLY A 37 2.24 12.21 9.44
CA GLY A 37 2.93 12.06 10.73
C GLY A 37 2.28 11.07 11.71
N SER A 38 1.21 10.35 11.35
CA SER A 38 0.57 9.37 12.25
C SER A 38 1.34 8.04 12.43
N GLY A 39 2.45 7.82 11.68
CA GLY A 39 3.26 6.61 11.76
C GLY A 39 3.09 5.61 10.61
N LYS A 40 2.22 5.86 9.62
CA LYS A 40 1.93 4.94 8.49
C LYS A 40 3.18 4.47 7.74
N THR A 41 4.00 5.41 7.28
CA THR A 41 5.26 5.11 6.56
C THR A 41 6.24 4.31 7.43
N VAL A 42 6.28 4.59 8.73
CA VAL A 42 7.11 3.81 9.66
C VAL A 42 6.57 2.39 9.79
N LEU A 43 5.25 2.22 9.93
CA LEU A 43 4.61 0.92 10.03
C LEU A 43 4.87 0.07 8.76
N ILE A 44 4.58 0.60 7.57
CA ILE A 44 4.79 -0.14 6.31
C ILE A 44 6.27 -0.52 6.11
N LYS A 45 7.21 0.38 6.43
CA LYS A 45 8.64 0.12 6.35
C LYS A 45 9.13 -0.88 7.41
N SER A 46 8.52 -0.90 8.59
CA SER A 46 8.80 -1.91 9.61
C SER A 46 8.29 -3.29 9.17
N ILE A 47 7.07 -3.36 8.63
CA ILE A 47 6.52 -4.62 8.09
C ILE A 47 7.39 -5.14 6.94
N ALA A 48 7.81 -4.28 6.01
CA ALA A 48 8.70 -4.65 4.90
C ALA A 48 10.14 -5.01 5.36
N GLY A 49 10.44 -4.86 6.65
CA GLY A 49 11.76 -5.18 7.23
C GLY A 49 12.85 -4.17 6.89
N LEU A 50 12.48 -2.94 6.52
CA LEU A 50 13.42 -1.82 6.30
C LEU A 50 13.81 -1.14 7.63
N PHE A 51 12.88 -1.08 8.59
CA PHE A 51 13.14 -0.65 9.95
C PHE A 51 12.96 -1.83 10.91
N PRO A 52 13.90 -2.06 11.83
CA PRO A 52 13.66 -3.00 12.92
C PRO A 52 12.60 -2.43 13.86
N VAL A 53 11.70 -3.27 14.33
CA VAL A 53 10.78 -2.93 15.42
C VAL A 53 11.54 -2.96 16.76
N ASP A 54 11.10 -2.16 17.73
CA ASP A 54 11.70 -2.15 19.05
C ASP A 54 11.13 -3.29 19.92
N GLU A 55 9.80 -3.53 19.78
CA GLU A 55 9.08 -4.64 20.41
C GLU A 55 7.99 -5.14 19.45
N GLY A 56 7.50 -6.38 19.70
CA GLY A 56 6.43 -7.02 18.94
C GLY A 56 6.93 -7.95 17.85
N GLU A 57 5.98 -8.58 17.19
CA GLU A 57 6.23 -9.68 16.26
C GLU A 57 5.59 -9.43 14.90
N ILE A 58 6.31 -9.75 13.83
CA ILE A 58 5.82 -9.69 12.45
C ILE A 58 5.96 -11.09 11.85
N TYR A 59 4.85 -11.59 11.31
CA TYR A 59 4.77 -12.89 10.67
C TYR A 59 4.49 -12.74 9.17
N TYR A 60 5.21 -13.50 8.34
CA TYR A 60 4.95 -13.73 6.92
C TYR A 60 4.43 -15.18 6.77
N GLY A 61 3.12 -15.36 6.61
CA GLY A 61 2.48 -16.66 6.80
C GLY A 61 2.71 -17.14 8.24
N ASP A 62 3.31 -18.33 8.38
CA ASP A 62 3.65 -18.92 9.67
C ASP A 62 5.08 -18.58 10.14
N THR A 63 5.84 -17.82 9.35
CA THR A 63 7.23 -17.51 9.64
C THR A 63 7.33 -16.24 10.49
N LEU A 64 7.89 -16.34 11.69
CA LEU A 64 8.20 -15.20 12.56
C LEU A 64 9.38 -14.41 11.97
N PHE A 65 9.08 -13.38 11.18
CA PHE A 65 10.06 -12.58 10.46
C PHE A 65 11.01 -11.80 11.38
N THR A 66 10.49 -11.29 12.50
CA THR A 66 11.29 -10.48 13.44
C THR A 66 12.44 -11.28 14.08
N SER A 67 12.30 -12.58 14.26
CA SER A 67 13.34 -13.46 14.83
C SER A 67 14.39 -13.95 13.83
N LEU A 68 14.17 -13.72 12.52
CA LEU A 68 15.06 -14.23 11.47
C LEU A 68 16.40 -13.49 11.45
N ASP A 69 17.46 -14.23 11.09
CA ASP A 69 18.76 -13.66 10.80
C ASP A 69 18.77 -12.90 9.44
N PHE A 70 19.88 -12.25 9.13
CA PHE A 70 20.05 -11.47 7.90
C PHE A 70 19.85 -12.29 6.62
N ARG A 71 20.35 -13.54 6.59
CA ARG A 71 20.27 -14.44 5.41
C ARG A 71 18.83 -14.89 5.19
N GLN A 72 18.16 -15.26 6.25
CA GLN A 72 16.77 -15.69 6.24
C GLN A 72 15.84 -14.52 5.82
N LYS A 73 16.05 -13.31 6.36
CA LYS A 73 15.34 -12.10 5.94
C LYS A 73 15.56 -11.77 4.47
N LYS A 74 16.80 -11.99 3.95
CA LYS A 74 17.10 -11.81 2.53
C LYS A 74 16.27 -12.74 1.64
N ALA A 75 16.02 -13.98 2.08
CA ALA A 75 15.17 -14.91 1.33
C ALA A 75 13.72 -14.40 1.22
N ILE A 76 13.13 -13.92 2.33
CA ILE A 76 11.76 -13.35 2.32
C ILE A 76 11.70 -12.07 1.47
N ARG A 77 12.72 -11.21 1.52
CA ARG A 77 12.77 -9.97 0.71
C ARG A 77 12.75 -10.20 -0.80
N ARG A 78 13.11 -11.38 -1.28
CA ARG A 78 12.96 -11.74 -2.70
C ARG A 78 11.50 -11.83 -3.13
N ASP A 79 10.62 -12.16 -2.18
CA ASP A 79 9.18 -12.26 -2.38
C ASP A 79 8.46 -10.92 -2.12
N VAL A 80 9.21 -9.85 -1.87
CA VAL A 80 8.69 -8.52 -1.54
C VAL A 80 8.96 -7.55 -2.68
N GLY A 81 7.89 -6.96 -3.24
CA GLY A 81 7.94 -5.78 -4.09
C GLY A 81 7.67 -4.52 -3.26
N MET A 82 8.31 -3.41 -3.61
CA MET A 82 8.07 -2.14 -2.93
C MET A 82 8.00 -0.98 -3.91
N ILE A 83 6.95 -0.18 -3.78
CA ILE A 83 6.73 1.07 -4.49
C ILE A 83 6.89 2.21 -3.47
N PHE A 84 7.88 3.06 -3.68
CA PHE A 84 8.14 4.22 -2.83
C PHE A 84 7.40 5.46 -3.34
N GLN A 85 7.11 6.40 -2.45
CA GLN A 85 6.37 7.63 -2.74
C GLN A 85 6.88 8.39 -3.99
N GLY A 86 8.21 8.52 -4.16
CA GLY A 86 8.84 9.17 -5.32
C GLY A 86 9.17 8.22 -6.49
N GLY A 87 8.73 6.95 -6.46
CA GLY A 87 9.16 5.91 -7.41
C GLY A 87 10.54 5.35 -7.08
N ALA A 88 11.46 6.15 -6.55
CA ALA A 88 12.85 5.80 -6.22
C ALA A 88 13.57 5.07 -7.36
N LEU A 89 13.43 5.58 -8.58
CA LEU A 89 14.16 5.10 -9.74
C LEU A 89 15.62 5.56 -9.67
N LEU A 90 16.50 4.80 -10.30
CA LEU A 90 17.91 5.15 -10.45
C LEU A 90 18.05 6.11 -11.64
N ASP A 91 18.32 7.38 -11.36
CA ASP A 91 18.34 8.46 -12.38
C ASP A 91 19.39 8.23 -13.50
N SER A 92 20.46 7.49 -13.20
CA SER A 92 21.54 7.15 -14.12
C SER A 92 21.30 5.90 -14.94
N SER A 93 20.14 5.25 -14.77
CA SER A 93 19.78 4.00 -15.43
C SER A 93 18.54 4.18 -16.29
N THR A 94 18.47 3.44 -17.40
CA THR A 94 17.26 3.38 -18.24
C THR A 94 16.13 2.65 -17.55
N GLU A 95 14.91 2.70 -18.12
CA GLU A 95 13.75 2.00 -17.57
C GLU A 95 13.92 0.48 -17.59
N GLU A 96 14.51 -0.08 -18.69
CA GLU A 96 14.90 -1.49 -18.72
C GLU A 96 15.82 -1.85 -17.55
N GLU A 97 16.84 -1.04 -17.29
CA GLU A 97 17.80 -1.27 -16.21
C GLU A 97 17.18 -1.12 -14.83
N ASN A 98 16.32 -0.11 -14.64
CA ASN A 98 15.58 0.07 -13.40
C ASN A 98 14.70 -1.13 -13.07
N ILE A 99 13.93 -1.63 -14.05
CA ILE A 99 13.04 -2.79 -13.85
C ILE A 99 13.86 -4.07 -13.69
N ARG A 100 14.96 -4.24 -14.45
CA ARG A 100 15.83 -5.40 -14.39
C ARG A 100 16.63 -5.50 -13.10
N PHE A 101 16.88 -4.39 -12.41
CA PHE A 101 17.75 -4.32 -11.24
C PHE A 101 17.50 -5.42 -10.18
N PRO A 102 16.25 -5.73 -9.76
CA PRO A 102 16.02 -6.85 -8.86
C PRO A 102 16.42 -8.21 -9.42
N LEU A 103 16.21 -8.43 -10.73
CA LEU A 103 16.62 -9.68 -11.39
C LEU A 103 18.15 -9.83 -11.38
N ASP A 104 18.90 -8.73 -11.59
CA ASP A 104 20.34 -8.72 -11.55
C ASP A 104 20.89 -9.04 -10.16
N MET A 105 20.21 -8.54 -9.12
CA MET A 105 20.62 -8.73 -7.72
C MET A 105 20.28 -10.11 -7.14
N PHE A 106 19.19 -10.74 -7.60
CA PHE A 106 18.65 -11.90 -6.91
C PHE A 106 18.53 -13.15 -7.77
N THR A 107 18.80 -13.11 -9.09
CA THR A 107 18.68 -14.26 -9.99
C THR A 107 19.96 -14.52 -10.77
N GLY A 108 20.13 -15.79 -11.18
CA GLY A 108 21.16 -16.20 -12.12
C GLY A 108 20.67 -16.32 -13.58
N GLN A 109 19.51 -15.74 -13.90
CA GLN A 109 18.93 -15.79 -15.25
C GLN A 109 19.86 -15.15 -16.29
N SER A 110 19.79 -15.65 -17.53
CA SER A 110 20.48 -15.04 -18.67
C SER A 110 19.92 -13.64 -18.98
N MET A 111 20.70 -12.82 -19.70
CA MET A 111 20.25 -11.50 -20.12
C MET A 111 19.01 -11.56 -21.03
N ALA A 112 18.87 -12.61 -21.84
CA ALA A 112 17.70 -12.81 -22.70
C ALA A 112 16.43 -13.03 -21.86
N GLU A 113 16.46 -13.93 -20.87
CA GLU A 113 15.35 -14.18 -19.95
C GLU A 113 14.98 -12.94 -19.15
N LYS A 114 15.97 -12.19 -18.67
CA LYS A 114 15.73 -10.95 -17.92
C LYS A 114 15.04 -9.90 -18.78
N ARG A 115 15.47 -9.71 -20.04
CA ARG A 115 14.84 -8.77 -20.97
C ARG A 115 13.41 -9.16 -21.34
N GLU A 116 13.18 -10.44 -21.57
CA GLU A 116 11.83 -10.95 -21.81
C GLU A 116 10.90 -10.65 -20.60
N ARG A 117 11.39 -10.88 -19.38
CA ARG A 117 10.64 -10.56 -18.17
C ARG A 117 10.40 -9.05 -17.99
N VAL A 118 11.37 -8.21 -18.30
CA VAL A 118 11.22 -6.75 -18.29
C VAL A 118 10.19 -6.30 -19.32
N ALA A 119 10.24 -6.80 -20.56
CA ALA A 119 9.28 -6.50 -21.60
C ALA A 119 7.85 -6.88 -21.18
N PHE A 120 7.68 -8.06 -20.59
CA PHE A 120 6.40 -8.47 -19.99
C PHE A 120 5.91 -7.46 -18.94
N CYS A 121 6.77 -7.01 -18.02
CA CYS A 121 6.38 -6.06 -16.99
C CYS A 121 6.05 -4.68 -17.56
N LEU A 122 6.79 -4.19 -18.58
CA LEU A 122 6.47 -2.95 -19.29
C LEU A 122 5.13 -3.02 -20.02
N HIS A 123 4.86 -4.13 -20.69
CA HIS A 123 3.55 -4.38 -21.30
C HIS A 123 2.42 -4.34 -20.24
N ARG A 124 2.62 -5.01 -19.10
CA ARG A 124 1.62 -5.08 -18.03
C ARG A 124 1.25 -3.70 -17.45
N VAL A 125 2.19 -2.75 -17.47
CA VAL A 125 1.96 -1.37 -17.02
C VAL A 125 1.66 -0.38 -18.16
N ASN A 126 1.45 -0.85 -19.39
CA ASN A 126 1.19 -0.05 -20.59
C ASN A 126 2.30 1.00 -20.86
N LEU A 127 3.55 0.55 -20.90
CA LEU A 127 4.75 1.36 -21.17
C LEU A 127 5.68 0.72 -22.21
N GLU A 128 5.14 -0.02 -23.18
CA GLU A 128 5.95 -0.55 -24.28
C GLU A 128 6.66 0.59 -25.04
N GLY A 129 7.91 0.38 -25.39
CA GLY A 129 8.73 1.36 -26.10
C GLY A 129 9.45 2.35 -25.20
N ALA A 130 9.26 2.27 -23.87
CA ALA A 130 9.94 3.13 -22.90
C ALA A 130 11.30 2.58 -22.42
N GLU A 131 11.74 1.40 -22.88
CA GLU A 131 12.87 0.64 -22.33
C GLU A 131 14.16 1.45 -22.25
N LYS A 132 14.38 2.36 -23.20
CA LYS A 132 15.62 3.15 -23.36
C LYS A 132 15.54 4.55 -22.75
N LEU A 133 14.36 4.96 -22.27
CA LEU A 133 14.18 6.27 -21.63
C LEU A 133 14.82 6.27 -20.24
N TYR A 134 15.24 7.44 -19.81
CA TYR A 134 15.71 7.71 -18.45
C TYR A 134 14.60 8.35 -17.62
N PRO A 135 14.63 8.26 -16.27
CA PRO A 135 13.62 8.85 -15.40
C PRO A 135 13.33 10.33 -15.67
N ALA A 136 14.35 11.12 -16.05
CA ALA A 136 14.19 12.53 -16.39
C ALA A 136 13.33 12.80 -17.65
N GLU A 137 13.13 11.79 -18.51
CA GLU A 137 12.35 11.88 -19.73
C GLU A 137 10.88 11.45 -19.53
N LEU A 138 10.52 11.03 -18.32
CA LEU A 138 9.21 10.47 -18.00
C LEU A 138 8.29 11.49 -17.33
N SER A 139 6.99 11.35 -17.59
CA SER A 139 5.95 12.01 -16.78
C SER A 139 5.86 11.36 -15.39
N GLY A 140 5.25 12.06 -14.42
CA GLY A 140 5.04 11.51 -13.07
C GLY A 140 4.27 10.19 -13.07
N GLY A 141 3.23 10.04 -13.91
CA GLY A 141 2.49 8.80 -14.06
C GLY A 141 3.32 7.66 -14.66
N MET A 142 4.21 7.95 -15.64
CA MET A 142 5.14 6.96 -16.20
C MET A 142 6.14 6.49 -15.14
N ILE A 143 6.71 7.40 -14.34
CA ILE A 143 7.62 7.04 -13.23
C ILE A 143 6.95 6.04 -12.26
N LYS A 144 5.67 6.27 -11.91
CA LYS A 144 4.92 5.35 -11.03
C LYS A 144 4.72 3.98 -11.68
N ARG A 145 4.37 3.94 -12.97
CA ARG A 145 4.20 2.67 -13.70
C ARG A 145 5.51 1.89 -13.80
N VAL A 146 6.64 2.53 -14.04
CA VAL A 146 7.96 1.88 -14.00
C VAL A 146 8.28 1.36 -12.61
N ALA A 147 7.98 2.13 -11.56
CA ALA A 147 8.16 1.67 -10.18
C ALA A 147 7.30 0.43 -9.87
N ILE A 148 6.06 0.36 -10.39
CA ILE A 148 5.21 -0.83 -10.31
C ILE A 148 5.84 -2.00 -11.07
N ALA A 149 6.26 -1.80 -12.34
CA ALA A 149 6.90 -2.83 -13.15
C ALA A 149 8.15 -3.41 -12.45
N ARG A 150 8.99 -2.55 -11.86
CA ARG A 150 10.15 -2.97 -11.04
C ARG A 150 9.73 -3.77 -9.81
N ALA A 151 8.66 -3.36 -9.13
CA ALA A 151 8.20 -4.03 -7.93
C ALA A 151 7.66 -5.45 -8.21
N ILE A 152 7.05 -5.66 -9.39
CA ILE A 152 6.46 -6.96 -9.75
C ILE A 152 7.38 -7.87 -10.58
N VAL A 153 8.57 -7.40 -10.98
CA VAL A 153 9.46 -8.15 -11.89
C VAL A 153 9.91 -9.50 -11.33
N MET A 154 10.00 -9.62 -10.01
CA MET A 154 10.36 -10.84 -9.29
C MET A 154 9.18 -11.78 -8.97
N ASN A 155 7.95 -11.50 -9.45
CA ASN A 155 6.72 -12.17 -9.04
C ASN A 155 6.55 -12.21 -7.50
N PRO A 156 6.46 -11.05 -6.85
CA PRO A 156 6.43 -10.99 -5.41
C PRO A 156 5.13 -11.59 -4.85
N ARG A 157 5.21 -12.18 -3.65
CA ARG A 157 4.04 -12.61 -2.87
C ARG A 157 3.46 -11.48 -2.02
N TYR A 158 4.25 -10.42 -1.79
CA TYR A 158 3.92 -9.27 -0.95
C TYR A 158 4.28 -7.99 -1.68
N LEU A 159 3.35 -7.06 -1.76
CA LEU A 159 3.57 -5.76 -2.40
C LEU A 159 3.29 -4.65 -1.39
N PHE A 160 4.27 -3.78 -1.19
CA PHE A 160 4.14 -2.61 -0.32
C PHE A 160 4.15 -1.34 -1.15
N CYS A 161 3.16 -0.47 -0.95
CA CYS A 161 3.02 0.79 -1.67
C CYS A 161 2.99 1.96 -0.67
N ASP A 162 4.05 2.76 -0.66
CA ASP A 162 4.17 3.95 0.20
C ASP A 162 3.69 5.17 -0.60
N GLU A 163 2.44 5.58 -0.43
CA GLU A 163 1.78 6.69 -1.14
C GLU A 163 1.96 6.65 -2.67
N PRO A 164 1.47 5.59 -3.34
CA PRO A 164 1.74 5.36 -4.76
C PRO A 164 1.24 6.49 -5.66
N ASN A 165 0.15 7.18 -5.30
CA ASN A 165 -0.49 8.24 -6.08
C ASN A 165 0.00 9.65 -5.73
N SER A 166 0.93 9.79 -4.79
CA SER A 166 1.43 11.10 -4.38
C SER A 166 1.99 11.91 -5.56
N GLY A 167 1.48 13.12 -5.74
CA GLY A 167 1.91 14.06 -6.78
C GLY A 167 1.30 13.83 -8.16
N LEU A 168 0.30 12.95 -8.30
CA LEU A 168 -0.45 12.72 -9.53
C LEU A 168 -1.75 13.53 -9.55
N ASP A 169 -2.26 13.78 -10.74
CA ASP A 169 -3.61 14.30 -10.95
C ASP A 169 -4.65 13.18 -10.65
N PRO A 170 -5.92 13.52 -10.39
CA PRO A 170 -6.94 12.54 -10.00
C PRO A 170 -7.18 11.44 -11.05
N VAL A 171 -7.11 11.76 -12.35
CA VAL A 171 -7.34 10.78 -13.42
C VAL A 171 -6.20 9.77 -13.47
N THR A 172 -4.97 10.26 -13.41
CA THR A 172 -3.78 9.40 -13.38
C THR A 172 -3.74 8.54 -12.09
N SER A 173 -4.19 9.08 -10.95
CA SER A 173 -4.28 8.33 -9.69
C SER A 173 -5.20 7.12 -9.81
N ILE A 174 -6.38 7.27 -10.40
CA ILE A 174 -7.33 6.16 -10.65
C ILE A 174 -6.69 5.07 -11.52
N VAL A 175 -5.92 5.45 -12.54
CA VAL A 175 -5.24 4.47 -13.41
C VAL A 175 -4.19 3.67 -12.62
N ILE A 176 -3.43 4.32 -11.73
CA ILE A 176 -2.45 3.63 -10.87
C ILE A 176 -3.14 2.73 -9.85
N ASP A 177 -4.22 3.18 -9.24
CA ASP A 177 -5.02 2.39 -8.28
C ASP A 177 -5.58 1.12 -8.94
N ASN A 178 -6.22 1.26 -10.09
CA ASN A 178 -6.74 0.13 -10.85
C ASN A 178 -5.64 -0.86 -11.25
N LEU A 179 -4.49 -0.37 -11.69
CA LEU A 179 -3.36 -1.22 -12.05
C LEU A 179 -2.84 -2.03 -10.86
N ILE A 180 -2.71 -1.41 -9.67
CA ILE A 180 -2.29 -2.10 -8.45
C ILE A 180 -3.35 -3.14 -8.03
N HIS A 181 -4.64 -2.78 -8.11
CA HIS A 181 -5.75 -3.66 -7.78
C HIS A 181 -5.78 -4.89 -8.71
N GLU A 182 -5.73 -4.69 -10.03
CA GLU A 182 -5.69 -5.77 -11.02
C GLU A 182 -4.51 -6.73 -10.78
N ILE A 183 -3.30 -6.20 -10.55
CA ILE A 183 -2.11 -6.99 -10.25
C ILE A 183 -2.31 -7.79 -8.95
N THR A 184 -2.90 -7.19 -7.93
CA THR A 184 -3.17 -7.85 -6.65
C THR A 184 -4.09 -9.04 -6.83
N GLN A 185 -5.19 -8.87 -7.55
CA GLN A 185 -6.19 -9.92 -7.80
C GLN A 185 -5.63 -11.01 -8.70
N GLU A 186 -4.99 -10.64 -9.83
CA GLU A 186 -4.47 -11.58 -10.81
C GLU A 186 -3.43 -12.55 -10.23
N TYR A 187 -2.53 -12.02 -9.39
CA TYR A 187 -1.44 -12.81 -8.82
C TYR A 187 -1.67 -13.27 -7.37
N GLY A 188 -2.81 -12.94 -6.76
CA GLY A 188 -3.13 -13.28 -5.37
C GLY A 188 -2.15 -12.69 -4.35
N ILE A 189 -1.61 -11.50 -4.64
CA ILE A 189 -0.59 -10.84 -3.82
C ILE A 189 -1.22 -10.31 -2.53
N THR A 190 -0.50 -10.36 -1.40
CA THR A 190 -0.84 -9.57 -0.22
C THR A 190 -0.33 -8.15 -0.44
N THR A 191 -1.22 -7.23 -0.83
CA THR A 191 -0.86 -5.83 -1.10
C THR A 191 -1.19 -4.96 0.11
N ILE A 192 -0.21 -4.14 0.55
CA ILE A 192 -0.39 -3.16 1.62
C ILE A 192 -0.07 -1.79 1.06
N ILE A 193 -1.06 -0.90 1.05
CA ILE A 193 -0.94 0.48 0.58
C ILE A 193 -1.08 1.42 1.78
N ASN A 194 -0.10 2.28 2.02
CA ASN A 194 -0.35 3.41 2.89
C ASN A 194 -0.77 4.61 2.04
N THR A 195 -1.82 5.30 2.45
CA THR A 195 -2.30 6.50 1.77
C THR A 195 -3.06 7.44 2.71
N HIS A 196 -3.16 8.69 2.30
CA HIS A 196 -4.07 9.68 2.86
C HIS A 196 -5.15 10.11 1.85
N ASP A 197 -5.13 9.54 0.62
CA ASP A 197 -6.13 9.80 -0.42
C ASP A 197 -7.38 8.95 -0.20
N MET A 198 -8.46 9.61 0.18
CA MET A 198 -9.73 8.94 0.46
C MET A 198 -10.44 8.43 -0.79
N ASN A 199 -10.12 8.95 -2.00
CA ASN A 199 -10.67 8.39 -3.22
C ASN A 199 -10.13 6.99 -3.43
N SER A 200 -8.80 6.80 -3.36
CA SER A 200 -8.18 5.46 -3.43
C SER A 200 -8.75 4.51 -2.38
N VAL A 201 -8.97 4.99 -1.14
CA VAL A 201 -9.53 4.18 -0.05
C VAL A 201 -10.92 3.68 -0.37
N MET A 202 -11.77 4.52 -0.93
CA MET A 202 -13.16 4.17 -1.27
C MET A 202 -13.27 3.34 -2.54
N GLU A 203 -12.37 3.53 -3.51
CA GLU A 203 -12.40 2.84 -4.82
C GLU A 203 -11.84 1.42 -4.74
N ILE A 204 -10.68 1.23 -4.12
CA ILE A 204 -9.96 -0.04 -4.15
C ILE A 204 -9.66 -0.63 -2.77
N GLY A 205 -9.98 0.05 -1.66
CA GLY A 205 -9.70 -0.42 -0.30
C GLY A 205 -10.66 -1.53 0.13
N GLU A 206 -10.14 -2.74 0.36
CA GLU A 206 -10.94 -3.90 0.82
C GLU A 206 -10.83 -4.05 2.33
N LYS A 207 -9.62 -3.97 2.87
CA LYS A 207 -9.36 -3.95 4.30
C LYS A 207 -8.60 -2.70 4.70
N ILE A 208 -9.07 -2.01 5.73
CA ILE A 208 -8.55 -0.69 6.11
C ILE A 208 -8.18 -0.68 7.58
N VAL A 209 -6.95 -0.24 7.87
CA VAL A 209 -6.42 -0.02 9.21
C VAL A 209 -6.15 1.47 9.38
N PHE A 210 -6.85 2.12 10.29
CA PHE A 210 -6.66 3.54 10.59
C PHE A 210 -5.65 3.72 11.71
N ILE A 211 -4.57 4.44 11.42
CA ILE A 211 -3.54 4.80 12.38
C ILE A 211 -3.72 6.25 12.82
N ASN A 212 -3.90 6.42 14.11
CA ASN A 212 -4.04 7.72 14.75
C ASN A 212 -3.02 7.87 15.88
N GLN A 213 -2.13 8.86 15.75
CA GLN A 213 -1.12 9.17 16.78
C GLN A 213 -0.30 7.93 17.22
N GLY A 214 0.19 7.16 16.24
CA GLY A 214 1.02 5.98 16.49
C GLY A 214 0.26 4.73 16.95
N ARG A 215 -1.06 4.76 17.09
CA ARG A 215 -1.90 3.64 17.55
C ARG A 215 -2.92 3.24 16.51
N LYS A 216 -3.34 1.96 16.53
CA LYS A 216 -4.50 1.53 15.73
C LYS A 216 -5.78 2.11 16.33
N GLY A 217 -6.37 3.06 15.60
CA GLY A 217 -7.60 3.74 16.02
C GLY A 217 -8.87 3.04 15.53
N TRP A 218 -8.80 2.27 14.43
CA TRP A 218 -9.94 1.57 13.85
C TRP A 218 -9.47 0.55 12.79
N GLU A 219 -10.30 -0.45 12.52
CA GLU A 219 -10.12 -1.44 11.46
C GLU A 219 -11.50 -1.85 10.92
N GLY A 220 -11.60 -2.02 9.58
CA GLY A 220 -12.83 -2.42 8.90
C GLY A 220 -12.64 -2.39 7.38
N THR A 221 -13.76 -2.33 6.64
CA THR A 221 -13.82 -2.21 5.17
C THR A 221 -14.15 -0.77 4.74
N SER A 222 -14.05 -0.47 3.43
CA SER A 222 -14.49 0.83 2.88
C SER A 222 -15.97 1.10 3.15
N ALA A 223 -16.83 0.08 3.13
CA ALA A 223 -18.25 0.20 3.45
C ALA A 223 -18.46 0.56 4.94
N ASP A 224 -17.66 -0.01 5.85
CA ASP A 224 -17.79 0.25 7.29
C ASP A 224 -17.42 1.70 7.66
N ILE A 225 -16.58 2.36 6.86
CA ILE A 225 -16.21 3.78 7.08
C ILE A 225 -17.46 4.68 7.10
N LEU A 226 -18.44 4.43 6.22
CA LEU A 226 -19.64 5.26 6.12
C LEU A 226 -20.54 5.15 7.37
N HIS A 227 -20.49 4.01 8.06
CA HIS A 227 -21.38 3.67 9.16
C HIS A 227 -20.71 3.73 10.54
N THR A 228 -19.40 3.97 10.60
CA THR A 228 -18.68 4.01 11.88
C THR A 228 -19.02 5.24 12.71
N ASP A 229 -19.09 5.06 14.04
CA ASP A 229 -19.18 6.15 15.02
C ASP A 229 -17.81 6.58 15.58
N ASN A 230 -16.70 6.01 15.07
CA ASN A 230 -15.36 6.40 15.48
C ASN A 230 -15.09 7.86 15.13
N ARG A 231 -15.04 8.72 16.16
CA ARG A 231 -14.91 10.16 15.99
C ARG A 231 -13.61 10.55 15.27
N ALA A 232 -12.47 9.95 15.67
CA ALA A 232 -11.18 10.29 15.09
C ALA A 232 -11.09 9.93 13.60
N LEU A 233 -11.67 8.77 13.20
CA LEU A 233 -11.77 8.37 11.80
C LEU A 233 -12.72 9.31 11.04
N ASN A 234 -13.87 9.64 11.62
CA ASN A 234 -14.82 10.57 11.00
C ASN A 234 -14.23 11.96 10.77
N ASP A 235 -13.49 12.49 11.75
CA ASP A 235 -12.80 13.78 11.63
C ASP A 235 -11.67 13.75 10.59
N PHE A 236 -11.15 12.57 10.28
CA PHE A 236 -10.14 12.39 9.24
C PHE A 236 -10.77 12.24 7.85
N VAL A 237 -11.71 11.31 7.70
CA VAL A 237 -12.32 10.95 6.40
C VAL A 237 -13.26 12.04 5.89
N PHE A 238 -14.12 12.55 6.78
CA PHE A 238 -15.17 13.51 6.44
C PHE A 238 -14.81 14.96 6.84
N ALA A 239 -13.52 15.31 6.69
CA ALA A 239 -13.03 16.65 6.98
C ALA A 239 -13.68 17.74 6.08
N SER A 240 -14.02 17.41 4.81
CA SER A 240 -14.65 18.33 3.88
C SER A 240 -16.16 18.34 4.02
N ASN A 241 -16.80 19.49 3.67
CA ASN A 241 -18.26 19.61 3.68
C ASN A 241 -18.95 18.67 2.68
N MET A 242 -18.29 18.38 1.55
CA MET A 242 -18.81 17.43 0.56
C MET A 242 -18.82 16.00 1.12
N ALA A 243 -17.75 15.58 1.76
CA ALA A 243 -17.65 14.26 2.37
C ALA A 243 -18.68 14.07 3.51
N LYS A 244 -18.95 15.12 4.31
CA LYS A 244 -20.02 15.10 5.34
C LYS A 244 -21.40 14.84 4.73
N LYS A 245 -21.74 15.50 3.62
CA LYS A 245 -23.00 15.28 2.91
C LYS A 245 -23.16 13.87 2.39
N VAL A 246 -22.06 13.26 1.88
CA VAL A 246 -22.06 11.86 1.43
C VAL A 246 -22.36 10.92 2.60
N LYS A 247 -21.72 11.14 3.76
CA LYS A 247 -22.01 10.35 4.96
C LYS A 247 -23.45 10.49 5.45
N GLU A 248 -23.98 11.71 5.45
CA GLU A 248 -25.39 11.98 5.86
C GLU A 248 -26.38 11.27 4.91
N ALA A 249 -26.12 11.27 3.61
CA ALA A 249 -26.95 10.58 2.62
C ALA A 249 -26.88 9.05 2.72
N ALA A 250 -25.77 8.50 3.19
CA ALA A 250 -25.57 7.06 3.38
C ALA A 250 -26.19 6.51 4.69
N ARG A 251 -26.61 7.37 5.61
CA ARG A 251 -27.35 6.95 6.80
C ARG A 251 -28.74 6.44 6.42
N PRO A 252 -29.20 5.27 6.92
CA PRO A 252 -30.57 4.84 6.75
C PRO A 252 -31.51 5.95 7.26
N GLN A 253 -32.45 6.37 6.41
CA GLN A 253 -33.56 7.21 6.92
C GLN A 253 -34.35 6.34 7.91
N ASP A 254 -34.28 6.67 9.20
CA ASP A 254 -35.22 6.15 10.18
C ASP A 254 -36.61 6.50 9.64
N SER A 255 -37.30 5.48 9.12
CA SER A 255 -38.68 5.60 8.69
C SER A 255 -39.48 6.08 9.88
N ASP A 256 -39.98 7.30 9.78
CA ASP A 256 -40.95 7.95 10.67
C ASP A 256 -42.12 7.01 10.97
N THR A 257 -42.00 6.19 12.00
CA THR A 257 -43.12 5.51 12.62
C THR A 257 -43.68 6.38 13.76
N ARG A 258 -44.04 7.60 13.42
CA ARG A 258 -44.88 8.45 14.29
C ARG A 258 -46.00 9.02 13.44
N ASN A 259 -47.05 8.21 13.20
CA ASN A 259 -48.40 8.68 12.94
C ASN A 259 -49.33 7.48 12.72
N ALA A 260 -49.64 6.74 13.79
CA ALA A 260 -50.82 5.87 13.81
C ALA A 260 -51.25 5.61 15.26
N SER A 261 -51.59 6.69 15.97
CA SER A 261 -52.41 6.58 17.20
C SER A 261 -53.02 7.92 17.49
N GLU A 262 -54.00 8.31 16.67
CA GLU A 262 -55.10 9.23 17.02
C GLU A 262 -56.16 9.12 15.90
N ASN A 263 -57.10 8.19 16.08
CA ASN A 263 -58.50 8.32 15.72
C ASN A 263 -59.29 7.16 16.34
#